data_f6b812faf5f3c5d346a468198c3f0cb8
#
_entry.id   f6b812faf5f3c5d346a468198c3f0cb8
#
_cell.length_a   1.000
_cell.length_b   1.000
_cell.length_c   1.000
_cell.angle_alpha   90.00
_cell.angle_beta   90.00
_cell.angle_gamma   90.00
#
_symmetry.space_group_name_H-M   'P 1'
#
loop_
_entity.id
_entity.type
_entity.pdbx_description
1 polymer ?
#
loop_
_entity_poly.entity_id
_entity_poly.type
_entity_poly.pdbx_seq_one_letter_code
_entity_poly.pdbx_strand_id
1 'polypeptide(L)'
;MTEITGPNRPQPKPVSLDPAKTAVVVLDLNARCHDPEEVCSQLMEPLGGFLERVREASVPVVFTISLQFKGTPLGDAAVPLKRRDTEPVLYPDAFDKFAGGELQAILSGAGTENLIVVGSLTNVAVLYTSTAAARVHRYNVIIPLDGVNAKSTYEHEYAIHQLGILPAGAGDLMRFTKLDMIEFNL
;
A
#
# COMPACT_ATOMS: atom_id res chain seq x y z
N MET A 1 -17.11 2.12 -34.54
CA MET A 1 -17.33 2.16 -33.07
C MET A 1 -16.24 1.33 -32.43
N THR A 2 -15.43 1.91 -31.56
CA THR A 2 -14.42 1.16 -30.83
C THR A 2 -15.13 0.25 -29.82
N GLU A 3 -14.87 -1.02 -29.86
CA GLU A 3 -15.43 -1.99 -28.92
C GLU A 3 -14.98 -1.62 -27.50
N ILE A 4 -15.92 -1.31 -26.63
CA ILE A 4 -15.62 -1.04 -25.22
C ILE A 4 -15.36 -2.39 -24.56
N THR A 5 -14.08 -2.77 -24.48
CA THR A 5 -13.66 -3.95 -23.73
C THR A 5 -13.88 -3.71 -22.22
N GLY A 6 -14.22 -4.76 -21.47
CA GLY A 6 -14.37 -4.70 -20.01
C GLY A 6 -13.08 -4.25 -19.30
N PRO A 7 -13.13 -4.00 -17.98
CA PRO A 7 -11.98 -3.53 -17.23
C PRO A 7 -10.81 -4.49 -17.37
N ASN A 8 -9.61 -3.94 -17.55
CA ASN A 8 -8.38 -4.72 -17.50
C ASN A 8 -8.21 -5.26 -16.07
N ARG A 9 -8.11 -6.57 -15.93
CA ARG A 9 -7.82 -7.23 -14.65
C ARG A 9 -6.36 -7.70 -14.69
N PRO A 10 -5.42 -6.90 -14.14
CA PRO A 10 -4.03 -7.32 -14.08
C PRO A 10 -3.90 -8.67 -13.40
N GLN A 11 -3.18 -9.59 -14.03
CA GLN A 11 -2.86 -10.87 -13.42
C GLN A 11 -1.68 -10.70 -12.48
N PRO A 12 -1.75 -11.18 -11.23
CA PRO A 12 -0.64 -11.10 -10.30
C PRO A 12 0.56 -11.91 -10.83
N LYS A 13 1.75 -11.35 -10.68
CA LYS A 13 3.01 -11.99 -11.09
C LYS A 13 3.99 -12.01 -9.90
N PRO A 14 4.81 -13.06 -9.76
CA PRO A 14 5.89 -13.06 -8.78
C PRO A 14 6.82 -11.85 -8.94
N VAL A 15 7.25 -11.31 -7.82
CA VAL A 15 8.24 -10.24 -7.78
C VAL A 15 9.36 -10.61 -6.82
N SER A 16 10.59 -10.31 -7.21
CA SER A 16 11.79 -10.51 -6.40
C SER A 16 12.44 -9.15 -6.17
N LEU A 17 12.62 -8.76 -4.91
CA LEU A 17 12.97 -7.41 -4.51
C LEU A 17 14.26 -7.41 -3.68
N ASP A 18 15.11 -6.42 -3.92
CA ASP A 18 16.26 -6.11 -3.07
C ASP A 18 15.74 -5.43 -1.78
N PRO A 19 15.88 -6.05 -0.59
CA PRO A 19 15.38 -5.49 0.65
C PRO A 19 16.03 -4.14 1.00
N ALA A 20 17.29 -3.91 0.60
CA ALA A 20 17.99 -2.64 0.84
C ALA A 20 17.42 -1.46 0.03
N LYS A 21 16.63 -1.73 -1.02
CA LYS A 21 16.00 -0.75 -1.90
C LYS A 21 14.47 -0.77 -1.83
N THR A 22 13.91 -1.46 -0.86
CA THR A 22 12.48 -1.67 -0.75
C THR A 22 11.96 -1.10 0.57
N ALA A 23 10.75 -0.54 0.54
CA ALA A 23 9.99 -0.18 1.74
C ALA A 23 8.53 -0.60 1.61
N VAL A 24 7.86 -0.77 2.73
CA VAL A 24 6.41 -1.01 2.79
C VAL A 24 5.72 0.20 3.39
N VAL A 25 4.65 0.67 2.74
CA VAL A 25 3.71 1.62 3.33
C VAL A 25 2.37 0.95 3.60
N VAL A 26 1.89 1.09 4.84
CA VAL A 26 0.62 0.54 5.32
C VAL A 26 -0.39 1.67 5.45
N LEU A 27 -1.45 1.64 4.67
CA LEU A 27 -2.38 2.75 4.50
C LEU A 27 -3.67 2.55 5.30
N ASP A 28 -3.90 3.43 6.28
CA ASP A 28 -5.16 3.61 7.03
C ASP A 28 -5.71 2.35 7.74
N LEU A 29 -4.84 1.42 8.14
CA LEU A 29 -5.19 0.23 8.92
C LEU A 29 -5.03 0.49 10.42
N ASN A 30 -6.03 1.10 11.03
CA ASN A 30 -6.06 1.47 12.44
C ASN A 30 -6.96 0.53 13.28
N ALA A 31 -7.15 0.84 14.56
CA ALA A 31 -7.88 0.00 15.50
C ALA A 31 -9.33 -0.31 15.10
N ARG A 32 -9.98 0.49 14.23
CA ARG A 32 -11.33 0.16 13.72
C ARG A 32 -11.35 -1.15 12.93
N CYS A 33 -10.22 -1.56 12.35
CA CYS A 33 -10.11 -2.81 11.59
C CYS A 33 -10.22 -4.07 12.47
N HIS A 34 -10.41 -3.93 13.78
CA HIS A 34 -10.83 -5.03 14.67
C HIS A 34 -12.32 -5.37 14.55
N ASP A 35 -13.13 -4.43 14.08
CA ASP A 35 -14.56 -4.66 13.86
C ASP A 35 -14.74 -5.49 12.59
N PRO A 36 -15.36 -6.68 12.67
CA PRO A 36 -15.61 -7.53 11.51
C PRO A 36 -16.52 -6.89 10.45
N GLU A 37 -17.31 -5.87 10.81
CA GLU A 37 -18.13 -5.11 9.86
C GLU A 37 -17.30 -4.13 9.02
N GLU A 38 -16.10 -3.78 9.48
CA GLU A 38 -15.18 -2.94 8.71
C GLU A 38 -14.45 -3.78 7.66
N VAL A 39 -14.48 -3.33 6.41
CA VAL A 39 -13.86 -4.06 5.30
C VAL A 39 -12.36 -4.33 5.50
N CYS A 40 -11.67 -3.42 6.17
CA CYS A 40 -10.24 -3.58 6.44
C CYS A 40 -9.91 -4.72 7.43
N SER A 41 -10.90 -5.25 8.18
CA SER A 41 -10.70 -6.40 9.06
C SER A 41 -10.21 -7.64 8.32
N GLN A 42 -10.62 -7.80 7.05
CA GLN A 42 -10.22 -8.90 6.18
C GLN A 42 -8.72 -8.92 5.86
N LEU A 43 -8.05 -7.77 6.01
CA LEU A 43 -6.61 -7.64 5.75
C LEU A 43 -5.74 -7.97 6.97
N MET A 44 -6.31 -8.10 8.15
CA MET A 44 -5.54 -8.18 9.40
C MET A 44 -4.66 -9.41 9.46
N GLU A 45 -5.21 -10.59 9.21
CA GLU A 45 -4.48 -11.86 9.25
C GLU A 45 -3.41 -11.96 8.15
N PRO A 46 -3.77 -11.78 6.84
CA PRO A 46 -2.77 -11.90 5.78
C PRO A 46 -1.65 -10.86 5.88
N LEU A 47 -1.96 -9.62 6.26
CA LEU A 47 -0.93 -8.60 6.42
C LEU A 47 -0.09 -8.78 7.67
N GLY A 48 -0.65 -9.33 8.76
CA GLY A 48 0.13 -9.67 9.95
C GLY A 48 1.27 -10.63 9.61
N GLY A 49 0.98 -11.72 8.92
CA GLY A 49 1.98 -12.69 8.46
C GLY A 49 2.96 -12.10 7.43
N PHE A 50 2.47 -11.29 6.50
CA PHE A 50 3.33 -10.63 5.51
C PHE A 50 4.33 -9.68 6.17
N LEU A 51 3.88 -8.83 7.10
CA LEU A 51 4.74 -7.87 7.79
C LEU A 51 5.81 -8.55 8.66
N GLU A 52 5.57 -9.76 9.16
CA GLU A 52 6.61 -10.55 9.83
C GLU A 52 7.74 -10.89 8.85
N ARG A 53 7.44 -11.41 7.65
CA ARG A 53 8.44 -11.69 6.61
C ARG A 53 9.19 -10.44 6.15
N VAL A 54 8.49 -9.31 6.00
CA VAL A 54 9.07 -8.00 5.67
C VAL A 54 10.14 -7.59 6.69
N ARG A 55 9.82 -7.76 7.98
CA ARG A 55 10.72 -7.42 9.10
C ARG A 55 11.90 -8.38 9.23
N GLU A 56 11.69 -9.66 8.92
CA GLU A 56 12.78 -10.66 8.85
C GLU A 56 13.79 -10.30 7.74
N ALA A 57 13.30 -9.77 6.61
CA ALA A 57 14.13 -9.27 5.52
C ALA A 57 14.73 -7.87 5.80
N SER A 58 14.49 -7.28 6.98
CA SER A 58 14.94 -5.94 7.36
C SER A 58 14.43 -4.80 6.46
N VAL A 59 13.29 -5.00 5.81
CA VAL A 59 12.63 -3.98 4.98
C VAL A 59 11.90 -2.99 5.88
N PRO A 60 12.12 -1.67 5.74
CA PRO A 60 11.44 -0.66 6.54
C PRO A 60 9.93 -0.64 6.27
N VAL A 61 9.15 -0.42 7.34
CA VAL A 61 7.70 -0.29 7.31
C VAL A 61 7.29 1.08 7.83
N VAL A 62 6.44 1.77 7.09
CA VAL A 62 5.85 3.06 7.46
C VAL A 62 4.35 2.92 7.50
N PHE A 63 3.72 3.33 8.60
CA PHE A 63 2.27 3.40 8.73
C PHE A 63 1.78 4.80 8.44
N THR A 64 0.62 4.91 7.81
CA THR A 64 -0.09 6.18 7.67
C THR A 64 -1.52 6.03 8.17
N ILE A 65 -2.02 7.04 8.86
CA ILE A 65 -3.38 7.09 9.38
C ILE A 65 -3.90 8.50 9.13
N SER A 66 -5.16 8.63 8.72
CA SER A 66 -5.77 9.93 8.46
C SER A 66 -5.63 10.87 9.66
N LEU A 67 -5.28 12.15 9.42
CA LEU A 67 -4.98 13.15 10.46
C LEU A 67 -6.09 13.27 11.52
N GLN A 68 -7.36 13.12 11.14
CA GLN A 68 -8.50 13.19 12.05
C GLN A 68 -8.43 12.20 13.23
N PHE A 69 -7.65 11.13 13.13
CA PHE A 69 -7.50 10.14 14.19
C PHE A 69 -6.29 10.38 15.09
N LYS A 70 -5.43 11.35 14.75
CA LYS A 70 -4.24 11.66 15.56
C LYS A 70 -4.63 12.03 17.00
N GLY A 71 -4.00 11.39 17.97
CA GLY A 71 -4.28 11.61 19.39
C GLY A 71 -5.58 10.96 19.91
N THR A 72 -6.25 10.15 19.12
CA THR A 72 -7.42 9.34 19.50
C THR A 72 -7.04 7.86 19.67
N PRO A 73 -7.92 7.04 20.27
CA PRO A 73 -7.70 5.58 20.31
C PRO A 73 -7.59 4.90 18.92
N LEU A 74 -8.03 5.58 17.84
CA LEU A 74 -7.88 5.13 16.46
C LEU A 74 -6.62 5.66 15.78
N GLY A 75 -5.78 6.40 16.50
CA GLY A 75 -4.58 7.04 15.97
C GLY A 75 -3.36 6.13 15.88
N ASP A 76 -3.47 4.84 16.16
CA ASP A 76 -2.38 3.88 15.99
C ASP A 76 -2.79 2.72 15.08
N ALA A 77 -1.80 1.97 14.61
CA ALA A 77 -1.99 0.81 13.78
C ALA A 77 -2.82 -0.27 14.48
N ALA A 78 -3.58 -1.03 13.71
CA ALA A 78 -4.34 -2.17 14.24
C ALA A 78 -3.42 -3.20 14.90
N VAL A 79 -3.79 -3.67 16.10
CA VAL A 79 -2.96 -4.57 16.93
C VAL A 79 -2.50 -5.84 16.20
N PRO A 80 -3.29 -6.50 15.34
CA PRO A 80 -2.83 -7.69 14.61
C PRO A 80 -1.63 -7.43 13.68
N LEU A 81 -1.38 -6.18 13.28
CA LEU A 81 -0.23 -5.81 12.46
C LEU A 81 1.07 -5.70 13.26
N LYS A 82 1.00 -5.76 14.61
CA LYS A 82 2.14 -5.78 15.53
C LYS A 82 3.18 -4.70 15.22
N ARG A 83 2.73 -3.44 15.02
CA ARG A 83 3.62 -2.32 14.74
C ARG A 83 4.74 -2.25 15.78
N ARG A 84 5.97 -2.07 15.33
CA ARG A 84 7.15 -1.89 16.21
C ARG A 84 7.33 -0.40 16.52
N ASP A 85 7.92 -0.07 17.67
CA ASP A 85 8.17 1.32 18.08
C ASP A 85 9.09 2.08 17.11
N THR A 86 9.94 1.35 16.37
CA THR A 86 10.82 1.91 15.34
C THR A 86 10.10 2.19 14.02
N GLU A 87 8.86 1.73 13.84
CA GLU A 87 8.06 1.93 12.65
C GLU A 87 7.20 3.19 12.81
N PRO A 88 7.46 4.26 12.04
CA PRO A 88 6.75 5.52 12.20
C PRO A 88 5.28 5.42 11.79
N VAL A 89 4.45 6.22 12.47
CA VAL A 89 3.06 6.50 12.06
C VAL A 89 2.97 7.94 11.61
N LEU A 90 2.60 8.16 10.36
CA LEU A 90 2.40 9.48 9.78
C LEU A 90 0.91 9.81 9.72
N TYR A 91 0.58 11.10 9.80
CA TYR A 91 -0.81 11.56 9.82
C TYR A 91 -1.07 12.62 8.73
N PRO A 92 -0.98 12.25 7.44
CA PRO A 92 -1.26 13.18 6.35
C PRO A 92 -2.74 13.56 6.31
N ASP A 93 -3.02 14.85 6.03
CA ASP A 93 -4.39 15.36 5.82
C ASP A 93 -4.76 15.28 4.32
N ALA A 94 -4.62 14.08 3.75
CA ALA A 94 -4.93 13.83 2.35
C ALA A 94 -5.12 12.33 2.07
N PHE A 95 -5.76 12.01 0.95
CA PHE A 95 -5.82 10.64 0.46
C PHE A 95 -4.47 10.18 -0.11
N ASP A 96 -3.75 11.08 -0.77
CA ASP A 96 -2.35 10.87 -1.13
C ASP A 96 -1.46 11.05 0.12
N LYS A 97 -0.81 9.97 0.52
CA LYS A 97 0.00 9.96 1.76
C LYS A 97 1.38 10.61 1.61
N PHE A 98 1.73 11.07 0.42
CA PHE A 98 2.91 11.93 0.21
C PHE A 98 2.64 13.40 0.55
N ALA A 99 1.38 13.80 0.77
CA ALA A 99 1.05 15.14 1.20
C ALA A 99 1.78 15.50 2.50
N GLY A 100 2.39 16.69 2.53
CA GLY A 100 3.23 17.15 3.64
C GLY A 100 4.70 16.74 3.55
N GLY A 101 5.06 15.78 2.69
CA GLY A 101 6.45 15.43 2.39
C GLY A 101 7.13 14.48 3.37
N GLU A 102 6.54 14.16 4.52
CA GLU A 102 7.14 13.29 5.54
C GLU A 102 7.42 11.87 5.01
N LEU A 103 6.46 11.26 4.30
CA LEU A 103 6.63 9.94 3.70
C LEU A 103 7.78 9.96 2.69
N GLN A 104 7.84 10.98 1.81
CA GLN A 104 8.93 11.11 0.84
C GLN A 104 10.29 11.25 1.52
N ALA A 105 10.38 12.03 2.59
CA ALA A 105 11.64 12.21 3.31
C ALA A 105 12.16 10.89 3.91
N ILE A 106 11.27 10.08 4.48
CA ILE A 106 11.63 8.76 5.03
C ILE A 106 12.08 7.81 3.92
N LEU A 107 11.30 7.68 2.85
CA LEU A 107 11.60 6.75 1.75
C LEU A 107 12.89 7.11 1.02
N SER A 108 13.11 8.40 0.73
CA SER A 108 14.35 8.84 0.08
C SER A 108 15.56 8.71 1.00
N GLY A 109 15.41 8.98 2.28
CA GLY A 109 16.47 8.79 3.28
C GLY A 109 16.88 7.31 3.44
N ALA A 110 15.96 6.38 3.18
CA ALA A 110 16.22 4.94 3.17
C ALA A 110 16.74 4.42 1.80
N GLY A 111 16.89 5.26 0.79
CA GLY A 111 17.33 4.83 -0.55
C GLY A 111 16.31 3.96 -1.28
N THR A 112 15.02 4.13 -0.98
CA THR A 112 13.94 3.32 -1.55
C THR A 112 13.81 3.51 -3.05
N GLU A 113 13.76 2.43 -3.80
CA GLU A 113 13.43 2.38 -5.23
C GLU A 113 12.10 1.64 -5.46
N ASN A 114 11.78 0.67 -4.60
CA ASN A 114 10.59 -0.17 -4.68
C ASN A 114 9.68 0.12 -3.49
N LEU A 115 8.43 0.47 -3.73
CA LEU A 115 7.44 0.76 -2.69
C LEU A 115 6.31 -0.26 -2.74
N ILE A 116 6.22 -1.12 -1.73
CA ILE A 116 5.08 -2.01 -1.54
C ILE A 116 3.98 -1.23 -0.86
N VAL A 117 2.81 -1.17 -1.48
CA VAL A 117 1.64 -0.44 -0.98
C VAL A 117 0.56 -1.44 -0.56
N VAL A 118 0.22 -1.42 0.72
CA VAL A 118 -0.86 -2.25 1.30
C VAL A 118 -1.82 -1.40 2.10
N GLY A 119 -3.05 -1.86 2.29
CA GLY A 119 -4.03 -1.18 3.13
C GLY A 119 -5.39 -0.92 2.50
N SER A 120 -6.13 0.03 3.05
CA SER A 120 -7.55 0.29 2.74
C SER A 120 -7.83 1.80 2.67
N LEU A 121 -8.61 2.27 1.72
CA LEU A 121 -9.35 1.61 0.65
C LEU A 121 -8.57 1.67 -0.68
N THR A 122 -8.71 0.62 -1.51
CA THR A 122 -8.06 0.55 -2.83
C THR A 122 -8.36 1.76 -3.70
N ASN A 123 -9.64 2.19 -3.74
CA ASN A 123 -10.12 3.31 -4.55
C ASN A 123 -9.88 4.70 -3.92
N VAL A 124 -9.27 4.77 -2.76
CA VAL A 124 -8.97 6.01 -2.04
C VAL A 124 -7.47 6.09 -1.74
N ALA A 125 -7.05 5.78 -0.53
CA ALA A 125 -5.65 5.95 -0.11
C ALA A 125 -4.66 5.18 -1.00
N VAL A 126 -4.97 3.95 -1.37
CA VAL A 126 -4.11 3.13 -2.25
C VAL A 126 -3.99 3.76 -3.63
N LEU A 127 -5.10 4.10 -4.29
CA LEU A 127 -5.13 4.70 -5.63
C LEU A 127 -4.32 6.00 -5.69
N TYR A 128 -4.61 6.94 -4.79
CA TYR A 128 -3.96 8.26 -4.81
C TYR A 128 -2.49 8.20 -4.42
N THR A 129 -2.15 7.44 -3.38
CA THR A 129 -0.75 7.28 -2.95
C THR A 129 0.10 6.55 -3.99
N SER A 130 -0.41 5.46 -4.58
CA SER A 130 0.31 4.72 -5.63
C SER A 130 0.48 5.56 -6.90
N THR A 131 -0.52 6.37 -7.26
CA THR A 131 -0.41 7.31 -8.39
C THR A 131 0.68 8.34 -8.15
N ALA A 132 0.73 8.97 -6.98
CA ALA A 132 1.79 9.92 -6.62
C ALA A 132 3.16 9.25 -6.57
N ALA A 133 3.25 8.07 -5.96
CA ALA A 133 4.49 7.28 -5.89
C ALA A 133 5.09 7.04 -7.27
N ALA A 134 4.30 6.58 -8.25
CA ALA A 134 4.77 6.29 -9.60
C ALA A 134 4.96 7.56 -10.43
N ARG A 135 3.98 8.49 -10.42
CA ARG A 135 3.96 9.62 -11.35
C ARG A 135 4.87 10.76 -10.92
N VAL A 136 4.91 11.06 -9.63
CA VAL A 136 5.66 12.20 -9.06
C VAL A 136 7.02 11.76 -8.57
N HIS A 137 7.05 10.70 -7.75
CA HIS A 137 8.26 10.26 -7.05
C HIS A 137 9.05 9.17 -7.78
N ARG A 138 8.48 8.58 -8.83
CA ARG A 138 9.13 7.59 -9.72
C ARG A 138 9.56 6.28 -9.04
N TYR A 139 8.89 5.88 -7.98
CA TYR A 139 9.05 4.55 -7.39
C TYR A 139 8.49 3.45 -8.29
N ASN A 140 9.10 2.28 -8.28
CA ASN A 140 8.44 1.04 -8.68
C ASN A 140 7.41 0.72 -7.60
N VAL A 141 6.14 0.71 -7.95
CA VAL A 141 5.03 0.48 -7.01
C VAL A 141 4.56 -0.95 -7.11
N ILE A 142 4.65 -1.68 -6.01
CA ILE A 142 4.23 -3.07 -5.90
C ILE A 142 2.93 -3.14 -5.12
N ILE A 143 1.88 -3.66 -5.75
CA ILE A 143 0.54 -3.77 -5.17
C ILE A 143 0.15 -5.25 -5.10
N PRO A 144 0.22 -5.86 -3.91
CA PRO A 144 -0.35 -7.18 -3.70
C PRO A 144 -1.88 -7.07 -3.68
N LEU A 145 -2.55 -7.73 -4.64
CA LEU A 145 -4.00 -7.63 -4.82
C LEU A 145 -4.80 -8.16 -3.63
N ASP A 146 -4.22 -9.06 -2.85
CA ASP A 146 -4.74 -9.60 -1.59
C ASP A 146 -4.27 -8.84 -0.34
N GLY A 147 -3.46 -7.81 -0.52
CA GLY A 147 -3.01 -6.87 0.52
C GLY A 147 -3.74 -5.52 0.51
N VAL A 148 -4.73 -5.36 -0.36
CA VAL A 148 -5.55 -4.14 -0.48
C VAL A 148 -7.01 -4.50 -0.70
N ASN A 149 -7.95 -3.69 -0.21
CA ASN A 149 -9.38 -3.92 -0.41
C ASN A 149 -10.19 -2.62 -0.48
N ALA A 150 -11.43 -2.72 -0.94
CA ALA A 150 -12.41 -1.63 -1.00
C ALA A 150 -13.77 -2.14 -0.51
N LYS A 151 -14.75 -1.24 -0.36
CA LYS A 151 -16.10 -1.58 0.14
C LYS A 151 -16.89 -2.45 -0.83
N SER A 152 -16.55 -2.43 -2.11
CA SER A 152 -17.17 -3.27 -3.14
C SER A 152 -16.15 -3.79 -4.14
N THR A 153 -16.48 -4.89 -4.81
CA THR A 153 -15.68 -5.46 -5.89
C THR A 153 -15.47 -4.44 -7.01
N TYR A 154 -16.50 -3.68 -7.36
CA TYR A 154 -16.42 -2.66 -8.42
C TYR A 154 -15.40 -1.57 -8.08
N GLU A 155 -15.44 -1.03 -6.86
CA GLU A 155 -14.48 0.00 -6.41
C GLU A 155 -13.03 -0.53 -6.43
N HIS A 156 -12.83 -1.77 -5.99
CA HIS A 156 -11.52 -2.41 -6.01
C HIS A 156 -11.02 -2.61 -7.45
N GLU A 157 -11.82 -3.26 -8.30
CA GLU A 157 -11.45 -3.55 -9.69
C GLU A 157 -11.23 -2.27 -10.52
N TYR A 158 -12.07 -1.24 -10.33
CA TYR A 158 -11.89 0.05 -10.97
C TYR A 158 -10.54 0.67 -10.61
N ALA A 159 -10.20 0.71 -9.33
CA ALA A 159 -8.95 1.30 -8.87
C ALA A 159 -7.72 0.54 -9.40
N ILE A 160 -7.75 -0.79 -9.37
CA ILE A 160 -6.67 -1.64 -9.91
C ILE A 160 -6.54 -1.45 -11.43
N HIS A 161 -7.66 -1.42 -12.16
CA HIS A 161 -7.66 -1.11 -13.59
C HIS A 161 -7.02 0.26 -13.86
N GLN A 162 -7.46 1.29 -13.13
CA GLN A 162 -6.97 2.66 -13.29
C GLN A 162 -5.46 2.76 -13.05
N LEU A 163 -4.94 2.09 -12.03
CA LEU A 163 -3.50 2.05 -11.76
C LEU A 163 -2.71 1.40 -12.89
N GLY A 164 -3.26 0.36 -13.52
CA GLY A 164 -2.61 -0.35 -14.63
C GLY A 164 -2.55 0.43 -15.94
N ILE A 165 -3.37 1.48 -16.10
CA ILE A 165 -3.45 2.29 -17.34
C ILE A 165 -3.01 3.74 -17.15
N LEU A 166 -2.34 4.07 -16.04
CA LEU A 166 -1.86 5.43 -15.79
C LEU A 166 -0.97 5.92 -16.93
N PRO A 167 -1.22 7.15 -17.44
CA PRO A 167 -0.47 7.71 -18.54
C PRO A 167 0.95 8.16 -18.16
N ALA A 168 1.70 8.60 -19.16
CA ALA A 168 3.06 9.19 -19.00
C ALA A 168 4.07 8.24 -18.34
N GLY A 169 3.97 6.94 -18.61
CA GLY A 169 4.87 5.92 -18.10
C GLY A 169 4.67 5.54 -16.63
N ALA A 170 3.67 6.12 -15.94
CA ALA A 170 3.40 5.77 -14.55
C ALA A 170 2.83 4.34 -14.41
N GLY A 171 2.00 3.89 -15.37
CA GLY A 171 1.50 2.52 -15.41
C GLY A 171 2.62 1.48 -15.56
N ASP A 172 3.71 1.83 -16.25
CA ASP A 172 4.87 0.95 -16.43
C ASP A 172 5.64 0.69 -15.11
N LEU A 173 5.44 1.54 -14.11
CA LEU A 173 6.03 1.40 -12.77
C LEU A 173 5.14 0.59 -11.83
N MET A 174 3.91 0.23 -12.23
CA MET A 174 3.01 -0.59 -11.43
C MET A 174 3.32 -2.08 -11.60
N ARG A 175 3.42 -2.79 -10.49
CA ARG A 175 3.57 -4.25 -10.43
C ARG A 175 2.46 -4.82 -9.57
N PHE A 176 1.60 -5.66 -10.18
CA PHE A 176 0.54 -6.35 -9.46
C PHE A 176 0.99 -7.76 -9.11
N THR A 177 0.81 -8.14 -7.86
CA THR A 177 1.29 -9.40 -7.31
C THR A 177 0.32 -9.93 -6.24
N LYS A 178 0.73 -10.92 -5.45
CA LYS A 178 0.10 -11.35 -4.20
C LYS A 178 1.12 -11.30 -3.07
N LEU A 179 0.65 -11.29 -1.84
CA LEU A 179 1.52 -11.27 -0.66
C LEU A 179 2.49 -12.44 -0.63
N ASP A 180 2.03 -13.64 -1.00
CA ASP A 180 2.84 -14.87 -1.04
C ASP A 180 3.79 -14.96 -2.25
N MET A 181 3.59 -14.10 -3.25
CA MET A 181 4.43 -14.01 -4.46
C MET A 181 5.54 -12.95 -4.34
N ILE A 182 5.68 -12.30 -3.19
CA ILE A 182 6.77 -11.34 -2.93
C ILE A 182 7.92 -12.08 -2.26
N GLU A 183 9.07 -12.07 -2.91
CA GLU A 183 10.32 -12.62 -2.39
C GLU A 183 11.35 -11.50 -2.18
N PHE A 184 12.13 -11.61 -1.10
CA PHE A 184 13.23 -10.70 -0.82
C PHE A 184 14.55 -11.44 -1.08
N ASN A 185 15.37 -10.87 -1.97
CA ASN A 185 16.71 -11.41 -2.27
C ASN A 185 17.67 -10.99 -1.14
N LEU A 186 18.06 -11.95 -0.32
CA LEU A 186 19.03 -11.77 0.76
C LEU A 186 20.48 -11.86 0.24
#